data_fdc7db015673f92cb4ea1ad0c3fb8e0f
#
_entry.id   fdc7db015673f92cb4ea1ad0c3fb8e0f
#
_cell.length_a   1.000
_cell.length_b   1.000
_cell.length_c   1.000
_cell.angle_alpha   90.00
_cell.angle_beta   90.00
_cell.angle_gamma   90.00
#
_symmetry.space_group_name_H-M   'P 1'
#
loop_
_entity.id
_entity.type
_entity.pdbx_description
1 polymer ?
#
loop_
_entity_poly.entity_id
_entity_poly.type
_entity_poly.pdbx_seq_one_letter_code
_entity_poly.pdbx_strand_id
1 'polypeptide(L)'
;MSRTIFERIIDREIPASVVYEDDEFIAIRDIAPKAPVHVLVIPKKVSARVDEIQDEAEMGRLWLTATKVARSLLPDYRLVVNVGAGGGQEVFHTHVHILGGWEGKIPF
;
A
#
# COMPACT_ATOMS: atom_id res chain seq x y z
N MET A 1 19.95 10.33 6.23
CA MET A 1 19.11 9.13 6.24
C MET A 1 18.73 8.75 4.82
N SER A 2 18.72 7.47 4.56
CA SER A 2 18.33 6.97 3.24
C SER A 2 16.83 7.16 3.05
N ARG A 3 16.44 7.59 1.85
CA ARG A 3 15.03 7.61 1.47
C ARG A 3 14.57 6.19 1.16
N THR A 4 13.32 5.88 1.46
CA THR A 4 12.75 4.57 1.11
C THR A 4 12.59 4.44 -0.40
N ILE A 5 12.46 3.20 -0.88
CA ILE A 5 12.16 2.95 -2.28
C ILE A 5 10.84 3.64 -2.70
N PHE A 6 9.87 3.71 -1.78
CA PHE A 6 8.59 4.36 -2.06
C PHE A 6 8.73 5.87 -2.21
N GLU A 7 9.59 6.50 -1.40
CA GLU A 7 9.89 7.93 -1.58
C GLU A 7 10.50 8.20 -2.95
N ARG A 8 11.38 7.32 -3.42
CA ARG A 8 11.98 7.44 -4.75
C ARG A 8 10.94 7.29 -5.86
N ILE A 9 9.97 6.42 -5.68
CA ILE A 9 8.86 6.26 -6.64
C ILE A 9 7.98 7.52 -6.64
N ILE A 10 7.65 8.04 -5.45
CA ILE A 10 6.85 9.26 -5.31
C ILE A 10 7.54 10.44 -6.00
N ASP A 11 8.86 10.53 -5.87
CA ASP A 11 9.66 11.59 -6.45
C ASP A 11 10.05 11.34 -7.92
N ARG A 12 9.53 10.28 -8.54
CA ARG A 12 9.78 9.94 -9.96
C ARG A 12 11.23 9.60 -10.25
N GLU A 13 12.00 9.17 -9.26
CA GLU A 13 13.40 8.76 -9.46
C GLU A 13 13.51 7.34 -10.00
N ILE A 14 12.55 6.48 -9.65
CA ILE A 14 12.46 5.12 -10.17
C ILE A 14 11.04 4.86 -10.67
N PRO A 15 10.89 4.04 -11.73
CA PRO A 15 9.58 3.79 -12.30
C PRO A 15 8.74 2.86 -11.46
N ALA A 16 7.42 2.99 -11.58
CA ALA A 16 6.45 2.07 -10.99
C ALA A 16 5.18 2.08 -11.83
N SER A 17 4.40 0.99 -11.74
CA SER A 17 3.10 0.92 -12.38
C SER A 17 2.07 1.55 -11.45
N VAL A 18 1.75 2.82 -11.70
CA VAL A 18 0.83 3.60 -10.87
C VAL A 18 -0.60 3.32 -11.30
N VAL A 19 -1.46 2.94 -10.34
CA VAL A 19 -2.89 2.70 -10.60
C VAL A 19 -3.79 3.80 -10.05
N TYR A 20 -3.27 4.59 -9.11
CA TYR A 20 -3.99 5.73 -8.53
C TYR A 20 -2.98 6.70 -7.93
N GLU A 21 -3.29 7.98 -7.98
CA GLU A 21 -2.47 8.99 -7.31
C GLU A 21 -3.29 10.24 -7.05
N ASP A 22 -3.11 10.82 -5.86
CA ASP A 22 -3.60 12.16 -5.53
C ASP A 22 -2.50 12.91 -4.76
N ASP A 23 -2.83 14.03 -4.15
CA ASP A 23 -1.85 14.85 -3.43
C ASP A 23 -1.28 14.15 -2.20
N GLU A 24 -2.03 13.23 -1.62
CA GLU A 24 -1.71 12.59 -0.33
C GLU A 24 -1.26 11.15 -0.46
N PHE A 25 -1.71 10.43 -1.49
CA PHE A 25 -1.46 9.00 -1.66
C PHE A 25 -1.04 8.63 -3.07
N ILE A 26 -0.32 7.52 -3.18
CA ILE A 26 -0.02 6.86 -4.44
C ILE A 26 -0.30 5.37 -4.29
N ALA A 27 -0.87 4.74 -5.31
CA ALA A 27 -1.08 3.30 -5.33
C ALA A 27 -0.35 2.72 -6.54
N ILE A 28 0.46 1.70 -6.29
CA ILE A 28 1.32 1.06 -7.30
C ILE A 28 1.14 -0.45 -7.28
N ARG A 29 1.41 -1.11 -8.41
CA ARG A 29 1.45 -2.57 -8.45
C ARG A 29 2.74 -3.06 -7.82
N ASP A 30 2.63 -4.12 -7.00
CA ASP A 30 3.81 -4.77 -6.41
C ASP A 30 4.58 -5.49 -7.52
N ILE A 31 5.91 -5.31 -7.55
CA ILE A 31 6.77 -5.94 -8.56
C ILE A 31 7.02 -7.42 -8.27
N ALA A 32 6.72 -7.86 -7.06
CA ALA A 32 6.82 -9.27 -6.65
C ALA A 32 5.48 -9.72 -6.09
N PRO A 33 4.43 -9.80 -6.93
CA PRO A 33 3.06 -9.98 -6.45
C PRO A 33 2.86 -11.33 -5.78
N LYS A 34 2.09 -11.34 -4.69
CA LYS A 34 1.71 -12.53 -3.93
C LYS A 34 0.25 -12.92 -4.18
N ALA A 35 -0.39 -12.24 -5.12
CA ALA A 35 -1.76 -12.49 -5.54
C ALA A 35 -1.90 -12.09 -7.00
N PRO A 36 -2.91 -12.58 -7.74
CA PRO A 36 -3.14 -12.15 -9.12
C PRO A 36 -3.28 -10.63 -9.25
N VAL A 37 -3.89 -9.98 -8.25
CA VAL A 37 -3.88 -8.52 -8.12
C VAL A 37 -3.22 -8.21 -6.79
N HIS A 38 -2.13 -7.43 -6.83
CA HIS A 38 -1.39 -7.02 -5.63
C HIS A 38 -0.96 -5.58 -5.81
N VAL A 39 -1.61 -4.69 -5.08
CA VAL A 39 -1.39 -3.23 -5.16
C VAL A 39 -1.03 -2.71 -3.77
N LEU A 40 -0.16 -1.71 -3.72
CA LEU A 40 0.27 -1.05 -2.50
C LEU A 40 -0.28 0.38 -2.48
N VAL A 41 -1.00 0.73 -1.43
CA VAL A 41 -1.46 2.11 -1.21
C VAL A 41 -0.52 2.76 -0.21
N ILE A 42 0.12 3.85 -0.60
CA ILE A 42 1.25 4.44 0.11
C ILE A 42 0.96 5.91 0.39
N PRO A 43 0.94 6.35 1.67
CA PRO A 43 0.91 7.77 1.98
C PRO A 43 2.20 8.45 1.49
N LYS A 44 2.07 9.61 0.86
CA LYS A 44 3.24 10.39 0.43
C LYS A 44 4.01 10.96 1.62
N LYS A 45 3.28 11.27 2.72
CA LYS A 45 3.90 11.65 3.97
C LYS A 45 4.51 10.40 4.61
N VAL A 46 5.80 10.45 4.91
CA VAL A 46 6.53 9.28 5.41
C VAL A 46 6.23 9.03 6.88
N SER A 47 5.83 7.79 7.19
CA SER A 47 5.89 7.24 8.53
C SER A 47 6.44 5.82 8.37
N ALA A 48 7.27 5.37 9.31
CA ALA A 48 7.90 4.07 9.18
C ALA A 48 6.90 2.93 9.33
N ARG A 49 5.94 3.08 10.23
CA ARG A 49 4.91 2.07 10.52
C ARG A 49 3.56 2.74 10.67
N VAL A 50 2.50 1.99 10.40
CA VAL A 50 1.14 2.52 10.43
C VAL A 50 0.73 3.02 11.83
N ASP A 51 1.25 2.38 12.88
CA ASP A 51 0.92 2.78 14.25
C ASP A 51 1.59 4.08 14.72
N GLU A 52 2.42 4.68 13.87
CA GLU A 52 2.93 6.03 14.11
C GLU A 52 1.93 7.12 13.70
N ILE A 53 0.91 6.76 12.92
CA ILE A 53 -0.14 7.70 12.53
C ILE A 53 -1.11 7.84 13.70
N GLN A 54 -1.11 9.03 14.33
CA GLN A 54 -1.91 9.31 15.52
C GLN A 54 -3.14 10.17 15.23
N ASP A 55 -3.18 10.82 14.07
CA ASP A 55 -4.33 11.64 13.67
C ASP A 55 -5.41 10.74 13.05
N GLU A 56 -6.59 10.76 13.66
CA GLU A 56 -7.74 9.96 13.24
C GLU A 56 -8.15 10.26 11.78
N ALA A 57 -8.13 11.54 11.41
CA ALA A 57 -8.50 11.95 10.05
C ALA A 57 -7.49 11.41 9.02
N GLU A 58 -6.21 11.47 9.33
CA GLU A 58 -5.14 10.94 8.48
C GLU A 58 -5.27 9.42 8.33
N MET A 59 -5.50 8.71 9.44
CA MET A 59 -5.72 7.27 9.42
C MET A 59 -6.97 6.91 8.61
N GLY A 60 -8.06 7.66 8.81
CA GLY A 60 -9.30 7.47 8.06
C GLY A 60 -9.11 7.64 6.56
N ARG A 61 -8.37 8.68 6.14
CA ARG A 61 -8.12 8.91 4.72
C ARG A 61 -7.29 7.79 4.09
N LEU A 62 -6.33 7.24 4.82
CA LEU A 62 -5.55 6.08 4.35
C LEU A 62 -6.47 4.90 4.03
N TRP A 63 -7.34 4.53 4.97
CA TRP A 63 -8.23 3.38 4.78
C TRP A 63 -9.32 3.63 3.74
N LEU A 64 -9.88 4.84 3.71
CA LEU A 64 -10.85 5.21 2.68
C LEU A 64 -10.22 5.16 1.28
N THR A 65 -9.00 5.63 1.15
CA THR A 65 -8.27 5.57 -0.12
C THR A 65 -7.98 4.12 -0.52
N ALA A 66 -7.55 3.29 0.45
CA ALA A 66 -7.27 1.88 0.19
C ALA A 66 -8.53 1.15 -0.31
N THR A 67 -9.68 1.35 0.34
CA THR A 67 -10.93 0.71 -0.09
C THR A 67 -11.42 1.26 -1.42
N LYS A 68 -11.26 2.56 -1.67
CA LYS A 68 -11.61 3.18 -2.95
C LYS A 68 -10.82 2.56 -4.10
N VAL A 69 -9.51 2.46 -3.94
CA VAL A 69 -8.64 1.85 -4.95
C VAL A 69 -8.99 0.38 -5.14
N ALA A 70 -9.15 -0.37 -4.05
CA ALA A 70 -9.47 -1.79 -4.11
C ALA A 70 -10.78 -2.05 -4.87
N ARG A 71 -11.83 -1.27 -4.57
CA ARG A 71 -13.12 -1.42 -5.27
C ARG A 71 -13.05 -1.11 -6.76
N SER A 72 -12.12 -0.26 -7.17
CA SER A 72 -11.93 0.03 -8.60
C SER A 72 -11.27 -1.14 -9.35
N LEU A 73 -10.62 -2.06 -8.64
CA LEU A 73 -9.86 -3.15 -9.21
C LEU A 73 -10.54 -4.52 -9.06
N LEU A 74 -11.26 -4.73 -7.95
CA LEU A 74 -11.74 -6.05 -7.54
C LEU A 74 -13.12 -5.96 -6.90
N PRO A 75 -13.99 -6.97 -7.11
CA PRO A 75 -15.27 -7.05 -6.37
C PRO A 75 -15.06 -7.47 -4.91
N ASP A 76 -14.09 -8.35 -4.67
CA ASP A 76 -13.73 -8.82 -3.34
C ASP A 76 -12.20 -8.74 -3.19
N TYR A 77 -11.73 -8.43 -2.00
CA TYR A 77 -10.31 -8.22 -1.78
C TYR A 77 -9.95 -8.37 -0.31
N ARG A 78 -8.65 -8.48 -0.07
CA ARG A 78 -8.09 -8.49 1.28
C ARG A 78 -7.18 -7.27 1.43
N LEU A 79 -7.30 -6.57 2.55
CA LEU A 79 -6.37 -5.51 2.93
C LEU A 79 -5.44 -6.03 4.02
N VAL A 80 -4.14 -5.83 3.84
CA VAL A 80 -3.13 -6.27 4.81
C VAL A 80 -2.18 -5.13 5.09
N VAL A 81 -1.89 -4.92 6.37
CA VAL A 81 -0.84 -3.99 6.82
C VAL A 81 0.12 -4.75 7.71
N ASN A 82 1.39 -4.76 7.35
CA ASN A 82 2.43 -5.34 8.18
C ASN A 82 3.03 -4.25 9.05
N VAL A 83 3.16 -4.51 10.34
CA VAL A 83 3.64 -3.53 11.32
C VAL A 83 4.89 -4.07 11.99
N GLY A 84 6.03 -3.46 11.67
CA GLY A 84 7.33 -3.87 12.19
C GLY A 84 7.89 -5.11 11.50
N ALA A 85 9.20 -5.35 11.67
CA ALA A 85 9.89 -6.47 11.04
C ALA A 85 9.31 -7.82 11.48
N GLY A 86 8.97 -7.97 12.76
CA GLY A 86 8.36 -9.18 13.28
C GLY A 86 6.95 -9.43 12.75
N GLY A 87 6.29 -8.41 12.21
CA GLY A 87 4.99 -8.51 11.55
C GLY A 87 5.08 -8.68 10.04
N GLY A 88 6.29 -8.82 9.50
CA GLY A 88 6.51 -9.03 8.07
C GLY A 88 6.75 -7.76 7.27
N GLN A 89 6.90 -6.61 7.92
CA GLN A 89 7.16 -5.36 7.21
C GLN A 89 8.60 -5.36 6.68
N GLU A 90 8.74 -5.17 5.37
CA GLU A 90 10.05 -5.15 4.71
C GLU A 90 10.50 -3.73 4.36
N VAL A 91 9.57 -2.87 3.93
CA VAL A 91 9.87 -1.47 3.62
C VAL A 91 9.28 -0.61 4.74
N PHE A 92 10.13 0.19 5.40
CA PHE A 92 9.70 1.03 6.53
C PHE A 92 9.21 2.39 6.05
N HIS A 93 8.17 2.32 5.27
CA HIS A 93 7.31 3.40 4.82
C HIS A 93 5.92 2.79 4.79
N THR A 94 5.03 3.28 5.62
CA THR A 94 3.67 2.75 5.79
C THR A 94 2.99 2.48 4.45
N HIS A 95 2.42 1.30 4.29
CA HIS A 95 1.66 0.95 3.10
C HIS A 95 0.63 -0.13 3.41
N VAL A 96 -0.47 -0.08 2.65
CA VAL A 96 -1.56 -1.06 2.75
C VAL A 96 -1.54 -1.92 1.49
N HIS A 97 -1.46 -3.24 1.68
CA HIS A 97 -1.55 -4.19 0.58
C HIS A 97 -3.01 -4.43 0.22
N ILE A 98 -3.32 -4.37 -1.07
CA ILE A 98 -4.58 -4.84 -1.63
C ILE A 98 -4.28 -6.14 -2.36
N LEU A 99 -4.91 -7.23 -1.94
CA LEU A 99 -4.68 -8.56 -2.49
C LEU A 99 -5.99 -9.15 -2.95
N GLY A 100 -6.01 -9.76 -4.13
CA GLY A 100 -7.22 -10.40 -4.61
C GLY A 100 -7.06 -11.03 -5.98
N GLY A 101 -8.20 -11.41 -6.56
CA GLY A 101 -8.23 -12.02 -7.89
C GLY A 101 -7.96 -13.51 -7.89
N TRP A 102 -7.90 -14.16 -6.74
CA TRP A 102 -7.73 -15.61 -6.67
C TRP A 102 -8.94 -16.33 -7.25
N GLU A 103 -8.68 -17.44 -7.89
CA GLU A 103 -9.68 -18.42 -8.25
C GLU A 103 -9.56 -19.58 -7.27
N GLY A 104 -10.69 -19.97 -6.65
CA GLY A 104 -10.70 -21.03 -5.67
C GLY A 104 -10.14 -20.61 -4.32
N LYS A 105 -9.32 -21.46 -3.70
CA LYS A 105 -8.87 -21.27 -2.32
C LYS A 105 -7.77 -20.21 -2.20
N ILE A 106 -7.93 -19.31 -1.24
CA ILE A 106 -6.90 -18.31 -0.91
C ILE A 106 -5.72 -19.03 -0.23
N PRO A 107 -4.47 -18.80 -0.69
CA PRO A 107 -3.32 -19.55 -0.20
C PRO A 107 -2.84 -19.17 1.22
N PHE A 108 -3.30 -18.04 1.77
CA PHE A 108 -2.87 -17.60 3.11
C PHE A 108 -3.90 -16.74 3.83
#